data_a1b09901466a0fb4c9888f1b470854ac
#
_entry.id   a1b09901466a0fb4c9888f1b470854ac
#
_cell.length_a   1.000
_cell.length_b   1.000
_cell.length_c   1.000
_cell.angle_alpha   90.00
_cell.angle_beta   90.00
_cell.angle_gamma   90.00
#
_symmetry.space_group_name_H-M   'P 1'
#
loop_
_entity.id
_entity.type
_entity.pdbx_description
1 polymer ?
#
loop_
_entity_poly.entity_id
_entity_poly.type
_entity_poly.pdbx_seq_one_letter_code
_entity_poly.pdbx_strand_id
1 'polypeptide(L)'
;MNATEFDWNRTLREQWEFHWNHQIKTRLDGLTDDEYFWSPVPNAWSIRPRGQSTAPMHVGAGRFAIDFAFPEPVPPPFTTIAWRLGHVIVGVLAARNASHFGAAAASYETWEYAGTGAEALEQLQTQLDIWLAGVRSLGESGLRELVGAKEPYPELAMADLVLHIHRELIHHLSEVALLRDLYTHTRSVDIQANP
;
A
#
# COMPACT_ATOMS: atom_id res chain seq x y z
N MET A 1 -9.72 35.02 -25.03
CA MET A 1 -9.02 34.26 -23.98
C MET A 1 -9.39 32.81 -24.22
N ASN A 2 -8.47 32.00 -24.74
CA ASN A 2 -8.70 30.56 -24.83
C ASN A 2 -8.79 30.03 -23.40
N ALA A 3 -9.95 29.50 -23.03
CA ALA A 3 -10.05 28.71 -21.81
C ALA A 3 -9.01 27.58 -21.93
N THR A 4 -7.99 27.60 -21.11
CA THR A 4 -7.02 26.51 -21.02
C THR A 4 -7.83 25.25 -20.76
N GLU A 5 -7.77 24.29 -21.67
CA GLU A 5 -8.44 23.00 -21.51
C GLU A 5 -8.04 22.41 -20.14
N PHE A 6 -8.99 21.93 -19.37
CA PHE A 6 -8.74 21.43 -18.02
C PHE A 6 -7.95 20.13 -18.12
N ASP A 7 -6.78 20.06 -17.45
CA ASP A 7 -5.88 18.91 -17.45
C ASP A 7 -6.24 17.94 -16.32
N TRP A 8 -7.05 16.94 -16.65
CA TRP A 8 -7.46 15.89 -15.71
C TRP A 8 -6.28 15.06 -15.22
N ASN A 9 -5.31 14.74 -16.08
CA ASN A 9 -4.15 13.94 -15.70
C ASN A 9 -3.33 14.65 -14.61
N ARG A 10 -3.05 15.92 -14.83
CA ARG A 10 -2.37 16.75 -13.83
C ARG A 10 -3.18 16.83 -12.54
N THR A 11 -4.48 17.09 -12.63
CA THR A 11 -5.35 17.26 -11.45
C THR A 11 -5.39 16.00 -10.59
N LEU A 12 -5.54 14.80 -11.20
CA LEU A 12 -5.54 13.53 -10.47
C LEU A 12 -4.22 13.30 -9.73
N ARG A 13 -3.08 13.58 -10.38
CA ARG A 13 -1.76 13.43 -9.75
C ARG A 13 -1.55 14.43 -8.62
N GLU A 14 -1.85 15.71 -8.86
CA GLU A 14 -1.67 16.79 -7.88
C GLU A 14 -2.49 16.55 -6.61
N GLN A 15 -3.69 15.95 -6.70
CA GLN A 15 -4.48 15.59 -5.52
C GLN A 15 -3.79 14.54 -4.66
N TRP A 16 -3.23 13.51 -5.27
CA TRP A 16 -2.45 12.51 -4.55
C TRP A 16 -1.13 13.10 -4.01
N GLU A 17 -0.36 13.81 -4.86
CA GLU A 17 0.92 14.40 -4.48
C GLU A 17 0.76 15.40 -3.33
N PHE A 18 -0.35 16.18 -3.31
CA PHE A 18 -0.69 17.06 -2.19
C PHE A 18 -0.90 16.26 -0.90
N HIS A 19 -1.74 15.24 -0.93
CA HIS A 19 -2.02 14.38 0.23
C HIS A 19 -0.74 13.70 0.73
N TRP A 20 0.06 13.12 -0.17
CA TRP A 20 1.32 12.49 0.15
C TRP A 20 2.29 13.44 0.84
N ASN A 21 2.59 14.58 0.22
CA ASN A 21 3.61 15.49 0.70
C ASN A 21 3.23 16.26 1.98
N HIS A 22 1.92 16.53 2.20
CA HIS A 22 1.49 17.36 3.32
C HIS A 22 0.88 16.58 4.48
N GLN A 23 0.46 15.32 4.26
CA GLN A 23 -0.24 14.57 5.29
C GLN A 23 0.43 13.22 5.60
N ILE A 24 0.79 12.43 4.60
CA ILE A 24 1.21 11.04 4.84
C ILE A 24 2.71 10.90 5.04
N LYS A 25 3.54 11.49 4.18
CA LYS A 25 4.99 11.25 4.18
C LYS A 25 5.62 11.48 5.56
N THR A 26 5.35 12.62 6.18
CA THR A 26 5.86 12.95 7.51
C THR A 26 5.32 12.02 8.61
N ARG A 27 4.14 11.44 8.38
CA ARG A 27 3.54 10.46 9.30
C ARG A 27 4.19 9.08 9.21
N LEU A 28 4.90 8.79 8.13
CA LEU A 28 5.65 7.53 7.93
C LEU A 28 7.11 7.66 8.35
N ASP A 29 7.66 8.88 8.42
CA ASP A 29 9.05 9.12 8.79
C ASP A 29 9.39 8.52 10.16
N GLY A 30 10.55 7.85 10.24
CA GLY A 30 11.02 7.24 11.49
C GLY A 30 10.22 6.02 11.94
N LEU A 31 9.50 5.33 11.02
CA LEU A 31 8.86 4.04 11.33
C LEU A 31 9.91 3.05 11.82
N THR A 32 9.78 2.60 13.08
CA THR A 32 10.67 1.61 13.67
C THR A 32 10.20 0.18 13.39
N ASP A 33 11.09 -0.80 13.51
CA ASP A 33 10.74 -2.21 13.34
C ASP A 33 9.76 -2.69 14.41
N ASP A 34 9.88 -2.16 15.62
CA ASP A 34 8.95 -2.42 16.72
C ASP A 34 7.52 -1.96 16.39
N GLU A 35 7.36 -0.77 15.77
CA GLU A 35 6.07 -0.29 15.28
C GLU A 35 5.58 -1.11 14.09
N TYR A 36 6.47 -1.40 13.14
CA TYR A 36 6.17 -2.11 11.90
C TYR A 36 5.51 -3.46 12.16
N PHE A 37 6.04 -4.23 13.12
CA PHE A 37 5.50 -5.54 13.49
C PHE A 37 4.51 -5.52 14.67
N TRP A 38 4.27 -4.37 15.27
CA TRP A 38 3.40 -4.28 16.43
C TRP A 38 1.96 -4.68 16.14
N SER A 39 1.38 -5.40 17.08
CA SER A 39 -0.02 -5.80 17.06
C SER A 39 -0.73 -5.40 18.34
N PRO A 40 -1.82 -4.62 18.27
CA PRO A 40 -2.62 -4.28 19.44
C PRO A 40 -3.51 -5.43 19.93
N VAL A 41 -3.67 -6.49 19.13
CA VAL A 41 -4.50 -7.64 19.42
C VAL A 41 -3.79 -8.95 19.08
N PRO A 42 -4.10 -10.07 19.78
CA PRO A 42 -3.55 -11.37 19.42
C PRO A 42 -4.03 -11.83 18.04
N ASN A 43 -3.23 -12.66 17.39
CA ASN A 43 -3.54 -13.29 16.09
C ASN A 43 -3.80 -12.32 14.92
N ALA A 44 -3.30 -11.08 15.01
CA ALA A 44 -3.32 -10.18 13.87
C ALA A 44 -2.48 -10.73 12.71
N TRP A 45 -2.94 -10.52 11.49
CA TRP A 45 -2.15 -10.80 10.31
C TRP A 45 -0.99 -9.81 10.15
N SER A 46 0.15 -10.33 9.74
CA SER A 46 1.39 -9.56 9.62
C SER A 46 2.25 -10.10 8.46
N ILE A 47 3.38 -9.48 8.25
CA ILE A 47 4.53 -10.08 7.57
C ILE A 47 5.41 -10.71 8.67
N ARG A 48 5.86 -11.95 8.45
CA ARG A 48 6.63 -12.71 9.42
C ARG A 48 7.77 -13.46 8.73
N PRO A 49 8.81 -13.85 9.47
CA PRO A 49 9.77 -14.84 8.97
C PRO A 49 9.04 -16.12 8.54
N ARG A 50 9.48 -16.71 7.44
CA ARG A 50 8.87 -17.91 6.88
C ARG A 50 8.80 -19.04 7.92
N GLY A 51 7.63 -19.67 8.02
CA GLY A 51 7.36 -20.74 8.98
C GLY A 51 6.90 -20.26 10.38
N GLN A 52 6.74 -18.96 10.60
CA GLN A 52 6.30 -18.40 11.89
C GLN A 52 4.86 -17.86 11.88
N SER A 53 4.07 -18.25 10.90
CA SER A 53 2.66 -17.84 10.81
C SER A 53 1.72 -18.95 11.29
N THR A 54 0.58 -18.51 11.85
CA THR A 54 -0.58 -19.35 12.15
C THR A 54 -1.75 -19.10 11.18
N ALA A 55 -1.57 -18.18 10.21
CA ALA A 55 -2.56 -17.93 9.18
C ALA A 55 -2.71 -19.13 8.24
N PRO A 56 -3.89 -19.34 7.63
CA PRO A 56 -4.13 -20.44 6.70
C PRO A 56 -3.15 -20.48 5.52
N MET A 57 -2.70 -19.33 5.06
CA MET A 57 -1.70 -19.18 4.01
C MET A 57 -0.62 -18.20 4.46
N HIS A 58 0.61 -18.46 4.02
CA HIS A 58 1.76 -17.61 4.33
C HIS A 58 2.65 -17.55 3.07
N VAL A 59 2.49 -16.49 2.28
CA VAL A 59 3.00 -16.41 0.90
C VAL A 59 4.03 -15.32 0.71
N GLY A 60 4.94 -15.53 -0.24
CA GLY A 60 6.06 -14.64 -0.59
C GLY A 60 7.25 -15.41 -1.10
N ALA A 61 8.20 -14.78 -1.80
CA ALA A 61 9.39 -15.43 -2.34
C ALA A 61 10.58 -15.42 -1.37
N GLY A 62 10.73 -14.35 -0.56
CA GLY A 62 11.89 -14.11 0.28
C GLY A 62 11.88 -14.81 1.65
N ARG A 63 12.70 -14.27 2.55
CA ARG A 63 12.81 -14.71 3.95
C ARG A 63 11.56 -14.41 4.77
N PHE A 64 10.86 -13.34 4.42
CA PHE A 64 9.59 -12.94 5.01
C PHE A 64 8.44 -13.28 4.08
N ALA A 65 7.27 -13.51 4.66
CA ALA A 65 6.05 -13.81 3.94
C ALA A 65 4.86 -13.13 4.62
N ILE A 66 3.80 -12.89 3.86
CA ILE A 66 2.58 -12.21 4.33
C ILE A 66 1.51 -13.24 4.71
N ASP A 67 0.83 -12.99 5.81
CA ASP A 67 -0.34 -13.78 6.25
C ASP A 67 -1.50 -13.54 5.30
N PHE A 68 -2.18 -14.61 4.90
CA PHE A 68 -3.26 -14.55 3.92
C PHE A 68 -4.27 -15.70 4.12
N ALA A 69 -5.46 -15.57 3.55
CA ALA A 69 -6.41 -16.67 3.38
C ALA A 69 -7.33 -16.41 2.19
N PHE A 70 -7.77 -17.49 1.55
CA PHE A 70 -8.82 -17.45 0.54
C PHE A 70 -9.76 -18.66 0.75
N PRO A 71 -11.07 -18.43 0.91
CA PRO A 71 -11.75 -17.14 1.04
C PRO A 71 -11.32 -16.37 2.29
N GLU A 72 -11.58 -15.07 2.31
CA GLU A 72 -11.28 -14.21 3.47
C GLU A 72 -12.09 -14.68 4.70
N PRO A 73 -11.46 -14.74 5.89
CA PRO A 73 -12.17 -15.13 7.12
C PRO A 73 -13.27 -14.13 7.51
N VAL A 74 -14.29 -14.64 8.18
CA VAL A 74 -15.37 -13.82 8.75
C VAL A 74 -15.40 -14.02 10.27
N PRO A 75 -15.18 -12.99 11.09
CA PRO A 75 -14.83 -11.59 10.70
C PRO A 75 -13.44 -11.50 10.07
N PRO A 76 -13.16 -10.46 9.27
CA PRO A 76 -11.82 -10.23 8.72
C PRO A 76 -10.81 -10.02 9.86
N PRO A 77 -9.58 -10.52 9.72
CA PRO A 77 -8.56 -10.40 10.75
C PRO A 77 -8.09 -8.95 10.88
N PHE A 78 -7.68 -8.58 12.09
CA PHE A 78 -6.92 -7.35 12.28
C PHE A 78 -5.55 -7.48 11.60
N THR A 79 -5.00 -6.38 11.07
CA THR A 79 -3.72 -6.37 10.34
C THR A 79 -2.75 -5.36 10.92
N THR A 80 -1.46 -5.72 10.95
CA THR A 80 -0.37 -4.85 11.41
C THR A 80 0.03 -3.82 10.35
N ILE A 81 0.89 -2.86 10.71
CA ILE A 81 1.52 -1.93 9.75
C ILE A 81 2.27 -2.70 8.66
N ALA A 82 3.01 -3.75 9.04
CA ALA A 82 3.72 -4.60 8.09
C ALA A 82 2.79 -5.20 7.02
N TRP A 83 1.67 -5.74 7.44
CA TRP A 83 0.69 -6.31 6.52
C TRP A 83 0.10 -5.26 5.58
N ARG A 84 -0.30 -4.10 6.13
CA ARG A 84 -0.91 -3.01 5.35
C ARG A 84 0.05 -2.42 4.33
N LEU A 85 1.31 -2.19 4.71
CA LEU A 85 2.34 -1.76 3.76
C LEU A 85 2.60 -2.84 2.71
N GLY A 86 2.69 -4.12 3.08
CA GLY A 86 2.83 -5.22 2.13
C GLY A 86 1.68 -5.28 1.12
N HIS A 87 0.43 -5.11 1.58
CA HIS A 87 -0.74 -5.03 0.72
C HIS A 87 -0.67 -3.83 -0.24
N VAL A 88 -0.36 -2.65 0.26
CA VAL A 88 -0.25 -1.43 -0.56
C VAL A 88 0.86 -1.57 -1.60
N ILE A 89 2.03 -2.04 -1.19
CA ILE A 89 3.19 -2.19 -2.09
C ILE A 89 2.88 -3.18 -3.20
N VAL A 90 2.34 -4.36 -2.86
CA VAL A 90 2.18 -5.47 -3.81
C VAL A 90 0.82 -5.42 -4.50
N GLY A 91 -0.26 -5.47 -3.71
CA GLY A 91 -1.61 -5.59 -4.24
C GLY A 91 -2.14 -4.31 -4.88
N VAL A 92 -1.79 -3.15 -4.32
CA VAL A 92 -2.27 -1.86 -4.86
C VAL A 92 -1.34 -1.32 -5.95
N LEU A 93 -0.02 -1.32 -5.73
CA LEU A 93 0.94 -0.66 -6.62
C LEU A 93 1.65 -1.64 -7.58
N ALA A 94 2.45 -2.59 -7.07
CA ALA A 94 3.36 -3.37 -7.91
C ALA A 94 2.63 -4.20 -8.98
N ALA A 95 1.50 -4.82 -8.63
CA ALA A 95 0.68 -5.56 -9.59
C ALA A 95 0.18 -4.67 -10.74
N ARG A 96 -0.25 -3.43 -10.44
CA ARG A 96 -0.72 -2.46 -11.43
C ARG A 96 0.42 -1.85 -12.23
N ASN A 97 1.55 -1.58 -11.60
CA ASN A 97 2.77 -1.15 -12.30
C ASN A 97 3.22 -2.20 -13.33
N ALA A 98 3.17 -3.49 -12.97
CA ALA A 98 3.47 -4.57 -13.90
C ALA A 98 2.44 -4.68 -15.03
N SER A 99 1.15 -4.57 -14.71
CA SER A 99 0.06 -4.70 -15.68
C SER A 99 0.01 -3.58 -16.69
N HIS A 100 0.26 -2.33 -16.26
CA HIS A 100 -0.01 -1.14 -17.07
C HIS A 100 1.23 -0.33 -17.47
N PHE A 101 2.32 -0.40 -16.68
CA PHE A 101 3.47 0.47 -16.88
C PHE A 101 4.78 -0.27 -17.12
N GLY A 102 4.72 -1.56 -17.45
CA GLY A 102 5.89 -2.34 -17.87
C GLY A 102 6.89 -2.66 -16.78
N ALA A 103 6.51 -2.53 -15.50
CA ALA A 103 7.33 -2.98 -14.40
C ALA A 103 7.44 -4.53 -14.39
N ALA A 104 8.39 -5.06 -13.61
CA ALA A 104 8.52 -6.50 -13.43
C ALA A 104 7.23 -7.12 -12.86
N ALA A 105 6.90 -8.34 -13.30
CA ALA A 105 5.74 -9.06 -12.81
C ALA A 105 5.81 -9.22 -11.27
N ALA A 106 4.70 -8.93 -10.61
CA ALA A 106 4.61 -8.98 -9.16
C ALA A 106 3.28 -9.61 -8.72
N SER A 107 3.37 -10.46 -7.71
CA SER A 107 2.22 -11.04 -7.02
C SER A 107 2.54 -11.23 -5.53
N TYR A 108 1.53 -11.52 -4.73
CA TYR A 108 1.74 -11.84 -3.30
C TYR A 108 2.69 -13.02 -3.10
N GLU A 109 2.71 -13.99 -4.00
CA GLU A 109 3.55 -15.19 -3.91
C GLU A 109 4.99 -14.93 -4.32
N THR A 110 5.20 -14.01 -5.27
CA THR A 110 6.53 -13.75 -5.87
C THR A 110 7.26 -12.57 -5.26
N TRP A 111 6.62 -11.83 -4.37
CA TRP A 111 7.23 -10.66 -3.74
C TRP A 111 8.19 -11.03 -2.60
N GLU A 112 9.32 -10.34 -2.53
CA GLU A 112 10.23 -10.39 -1.40
C GLU A 112 9.86 -9.31 -0.39
N TYR A 113 9.10 -9.72 0.64
CA TYR A 113 8.61 -8.79 1.66
C TYR A 113 9.74 -8.25 2.55
N ALA A 114 9.65 -6.98 2.86
CA ALA A 114 10.58 -6.29 3.74
C ALA A 114 10.59 -6.88 5.16
N GLY A 115 11.78 -7.06 5.69
CA GLY A 115 12.00 -7.50 7.07
C GLY A 115 12.14 -6.36 8.08
N THR A 116 12.10 -5.11 7.62
CA THR A 116 12.20 -3.89 8.44
C THR A 116 11.24 -2.82 7.96
N GLY A 117 10.91 -1.89 8.85
CA GLY A 117 10.10 -0.71 8.49
C GLY A 117 10.79 0.15 7.43
N ALA A 118 12.10 0.33 7.52
CA ALA A 118 12.88 1.11 6.56
C ALA A 118 12.84 0.50 5.15
N GLU A 119 13.10 -0.81 5.01
CA GLU A 119 12.99 -1.51 3.72
C GLU A 119 11.57 -1.42 3.14
N ALA A 120 10.54 -1.51 3.98
CA ALA A 120 9.15 -1.39 3.52
C ALA A 120 8.86 0.01 2.96
N LEU A 121 9.37 1.07 3.60
CA LEU A 121 9.21 2.44 3.10
C LEU A 121 9.98 2.68 1.80
N GLU A 122 11.15 2.08 1.61
CA GLU A 122 11.90 2.12 0.35
C GLU A 122 11.14 1.41 -0.78
N GLN A 123 10.57 0.22 -0.50
CA GLN A 123 9.73 -0.49 -1.46
C GLN A 123 8.48 0.32 -1.82
N LEU A 124 7.81 0.91 -0.84
CA LEU A 124 6.66 1.78 -1.05
C LEU A 124 7.01 2.97 -1.96
N GLN A 125 8.08 3.69 -1.64
CA GLN A 125 8.51 4.84 -2.45
C GLN A 125 8.83 4.44 -3.89
N THR A 126 9.56 3.34 -4.07
CA THR A 126 9.89 2.81 -5.40
C THR A 126 8.64 2.51 -6.22
N GLN A 127 7.67 1.81 -5.64
CA GLN A 127 6.44 1.45 -6.37
C GLN A 127 5.56 2.67 -6.63
N LEU A 128 5.53 3.62 -5.72
CA LEU A 128 4.80 4.89 -5.89
C LEU A 128 5.40 5.74 -7.01
N ASP A 129 6.72 5.82 -7.11
CA ASP A 129 7.42 6.57 -8.16
C ASP A 129 7.12 5.99 -9.55
N ILE A 130 7.12 4.65 -9.68
CA ILE A 130 6.75 3.96 -10.92
C ILE A 130 5.30 4.27 -11.29
N TRP A 131 4.38 4.17 -10.31
CA TRP A 131 2.96 4.46 -10.51
C TRP A 131 2.73 5.90 -11.00
N LEU A 132 3.30 6.89 -10.32
CA LEU A 132 3.12 8.31 -10.67
C LEU A 132 3.76 8.65 -12.02
N ALA A 133 4.92 8.07 -12.34
CA ALA A 133 5.53 8.23 -13.66
C ALA A 133 4.64 7.61 -14.75
N GLY A 134 4.09 6.42 -14.51
CA GLY A 134 3.16 5.74 -15.38
C GLY A 134 1.90 6.58 -15.63
N VAL A 135 1.22 7.03 -14.57
CA VAL A 135 0.03 7.88 -14.69
C VAL A 135 0.35 9.17 -15.46
N ARG A 136 1.50 9.79 -15.18
CA ARG A 136 1.92 11.00 -15.94
C ARG A 136 2.06 10.71 -17.43
N SER A 137 2.59 9.55 -17.81
CA SER A 137 2.80 9.17 -19.21
C SER A 137 1.52 8.93 -19.99
N LEU A 138 0.39 8.62 -19.33
CA LEU A 138 -0.91 8.43 -19.96
C LEU A 138 -1.41 9.68 -20.69
N GLY A 139 -1.17 10.86 -20.13
CA GLY A 139 -1.80 12.09 -20.59
C GLY A 139 -3.33 12.01 -20.55
N GLU A 140 -4.01 12.93 -21.23
CA GLU A 140 -5.48 12.96 -21.32
C GLU A 140 -6.05 11.78 -22.14
N SER A 141 -5.37 11.40 -23.21
CA SER A 141 -5.84 10.31 -24.08
C SER A 141 -5.79 8.96 -23.38
N GLY A 142 -4.66 8.65 -22.73
CA GLY A 142 -4.49 7.38 -22.03
C GLY A 142 -5.45 7.21 -20.84
N LEU A 143 -5.86 8.29 -20.18
CA LEU A 143 -6.89 8.23 -19.13
C LEU A 143 -8.25 7.73 -19.64
N ARG A 144 -8.54 7.89 -20.93
CA ARG A 144 -9.82 7.47 -21.56
C ARG A 144 -9.77 6.03 -22.09
N GLU A 145 -8.58 5.45 -22.20
CA GLU A 145 -8.43 4.07 -22.67
C GLU A 145 -9.00 3.09 -21.62
N LEU A 146 -9.51 1.96 -22.10
CA LEU A 146 -10.02 0.90 -21.24
C LEU A 146 -8.86 0.18 -20.55
N VAL A 147 -9.03 -0.20 -19.28
CA VAL A 147 -8.03 -0.97 -18.54
C VAL A 147 -7.82 -2.37 -19.12
N GLY A 148 -8.84 -2.93 -19.77
CA GLY A 148 -8.76 -4.21 -20.45
C GLY A 148 -8.69 -5.43 -19.52
N ALA A 149 -8.40 -6.59 -20.10
CA ALA A 149 -8.46 -7.89 -19.43
C ALA A 149 -7.44 -8.11 -18.29
N LYS A 150 -6.61 -7.12 -18.01
CA LYS A 150 -5.66 -7.15 -16.89
C LYS A 150 -6.29 -6.77 -15.55
N GLU A 151 -7.49 -6.24 -15.56
CA GLU A 151 -8.24 -5.83 -14.38
C GLU A 151 -9.59 -6.55 -14.30
N PRO A 152 -10.19 -6.65 -13.08
CA PRO A 152 -11.47 -7.32 -12.86
C PRO A 152 -12.65 -6.71 -13.62
N TYR A 153 -12.57 -5.42 -13.95
CA TYR A 153 -13.60 -4.67 -14.68
C TYR A 153 -13.03 -4.09 -15.96
N PRO A 154 -12.84 -4.90 -17.00
CA PRO A 154 -12.07 -4.55 -18.20
C PRO A 154 -12.67 -3.41 -19.03
N GLU A 155 -13.93 -3.08 -18.82
CA GLU A 155 -14.68 -2.01 -19.49
C GLU A 155 -14.51 -0.63 -18.84
N LEU A 156 -13.89 -0.53 -17.67
CA LEU A 156 -13.65 0.75 -17.02
C LEU A 156 -12.48 1.49 -17.69
N ALA A 157 -12.52 2.81 -17.60
CA ALA A 157 -11.43 3.64 -18.11
C ALA A 157 -10.21 3.61 -17.17
N MET A 158 -9.04 3.90 -17.71
CA MET A 158 -7.82 4.05 -16.92
C MET A 158 -7.97 5.15 -15.84
N ALA A 159 -8.76 6.18 -16.07
CA ALA A 159 -9.09 7.20 -15.06
C ALA A 159 -9.78 6.60 -13.84
N ASP A 160 -10.67 5.62 -14.01
CA ASP A 160 -11.33 4.93 -12.90
C ASP A 160 -10.32 4.13 -12.08
N LEU A 161 -9.37 3.46 -12.75
CA LEU A 161 -8.29 2.75 -12.07
C LEU A 161 -7.39 3.72 -11.29
N VAL A 162 -7.00 4.86 -11.86
CA VAL A 162 -6.18 5.86 -11.18
C VAL A 162 -6.89 6.37 -9.92
N LEU A 163 -8.17 6.69 -10.02
CA LEU A 163 -8.98 7.10 -8.87
C LEU A 163 -9.09 6.00 -7.82
N HIS A 164 -9.29 4.75 -8.23
CA HIS A 164 -9.32 3.60 -7.34
C HIS A 164 -8.00 3.45 -6.58
N ILE A 165 -6.86 3.42 -7.27
CA ILE A 165 -5.55 3.27 -6.65
C ILE A 165 -5.25 4.42 -5.68
N HIS A 166 -5.51 5.67 -6.05
CA HIS A 166 -5.31 6.80 -5.14
C HIS A 166 -6.20 6.71 -3.90
N ARG A 167 -7.44 6.24 -4.03
CA ARG A 167 -8.35 6.01 -2.89
C ARG A 167 -7.80 4.90 -1.97
N GLU A 168 -7.31 3.78 -2.52
CA GLU A 168 -6.71 2.69 -1.75
C GLU A 168 -5.46 3.16 -0.99
N LEU A 169 -4.62 3.96 -1.65
CA LEU A 169 -3.44 4.56 -1.01
C LEU A 169 -3.83 5.47 0.16
N ILE A 170 -4.80 6.37 -0.03
CA ILE A 170 -5.30 7.26 1.03
C ILE A 170 -5.87 6.44 2.19
N HIS A 171 -6.69 5.44 1.89
CA HIS A 171 -7.34 4.60 2.88
C HIS A 171 -6.30 3.87 3.74
N HIS A 172 -5.47 3.04 3.13
CA HIS A 172 -4.54 2.18 3.87
C HIS A 172 -3.39 2.94 4.54
N LEU A 173 -2.86 3.99 3.93
CA LEU A 173 -1.80 4.78 4.57
C LEU A 173 -2.32 5.62 5.73
N SER A 174 -3.60 6.04 5.72
CA SER A 174 -4.24 6.65 6.87
C SER A 174 -4.41 5.66 8.03
N GLU A 175 -4.71 4.40 7.74
CA GLU A 175 -4.75 3.33 8.75
C GLU A 175 -3.35 3.07 9.34
N VAL A 176 -2.29 3.09 8.53
CA VAL A 176 -0.90 3.00 9.03
C VAL A 176 -0.59 4.15 9.97
N ALA A 177 -0.95 5.39 9.60
CA ALA A 177 -0.76 6.56 10.46
C ALA A 177 -1.51 6.43 11.79
N LEU A 178 -2.75 5.94 11.76
CA LEU A 178 -3.55 5.68 12.97
C LEU A 178 -2.91 4.60 13.87
N LEU A 179 -2.39 3.52 13.29
CA LEU A 179 -1.69 2.47 14.05
C LEU A 179 -0.42 2.99 14.73
N ARG A 180 0.31 3.90 14.09
CA ARG A 180 1.47 4.57 14.69
C ARG A 180 1.07 5.43 15.90
N ASP A 181 -0.03 6.19 15.79
CA ASP A 181 -0.55 6.94 16.93
C ASP A 181 -0.92 6.01 18.07
N LEU A 182 -1.61 4.93 17.78
CA LEU A 182 -2.03 3.95 18.76
C LEU A 182 -0.81 3.31 19.46
N TYR A 183 0.21 2.90 18.71
CA TYR A 183 1.45 2.37 19.25
C TYR A 183 2.11 3.34 20.23
N THR A 184 2.29 4.58 19.80
CA THR A 184 2.95 5.62 20.61
C THR A 184 2.21 5.88 21.93
N HIS A 185 0.88 5.97 21.87
CA HIS A 185 0.07 6.33 23.05
C HIS A 185 -0.14 5.15 24.01
N THR A 186 -0.27 3.92 23.52
CA THR A 186 -0.40 2.75 24.41
C THR A 186 0.89 2.47 25.17
N ARG A 187 2.05 2.60 24.54
CA ARG A 187 3.35 2.42 25.24
C ARG A 187 3.65 3.51 26.26
N SER A 188 3.20 4.73 26.02
CA SER A 188 3.35 5.82 27.01
C SER A 188 2.58 5.56 28.29
N VAL A 189 1.45 4.86 28.21
CA VAL A 189 0.66 4.45 29.39
C VAL A 189 1.37 3.34 30.18
N ASP A 190 1.96 2.36 29.49
CA ASP A 190 2.67 1.25 30.14
C ASP A 190 3.93 1.73 30.91
N ILE A 191 4.65 2.73 30.39
CA ILE A 191 5.81 3.33 31.05
C ILE A 191 5.41 4.10 32.32
N GLN A 192 4.24 4.73 32.35
CA GLN A 192 3.74 5.45 33.54
C GLN A 192 3.13 4.53 34.60
N ALA A 193 2.68 3.35 34.22
CA ALA A 193 2.09 2.37 35.11
C ALA A 193 3.13 1.47 35.83
N ASN A 194 4.40 1.51 35.41
CA ASN A 194 5.49 0.70 35.98
C ASN A 194 6.75 1.57 36.15
N PRO A 195 6.79 2.49 37.17
CA PRO A 195 7.92 3.38 37.43
C PRO A 195 9.15 2.65 37.99
#